data_33483bc6797b8bdb13869bad141f3b0e
#
_entry.id   33483bc6797b8bdb13869bad141f3b0e
#
_cell.length_a   1.000
_cell.length_b   1.000
_cell.length_c   1.000
_cell.angle_alpha   90.00
_cell.angle_beta   90.00
_cell.angle_gamma   90.00
#
_symmetry.space_group_name_H-M   'P 1'
#
loop_
_entity.id
_entity.type
_entity.pdbx_description
1 polymer ?
#
loop_
_entity_poly.entity_id
_entity_poly.type
_entity_poly.pdbx_seq_one_letter_code
_entity_poly.pdbx_strand_id
1 'polypeptide(L)'
;MELNKTYIYDRATVSEALKAIDINGLGVVFIVNDQIKLLGLLTDGDIRRALLKGISIEEGVLPIMNTEFKSFHYKTIYQEISNAIDKKYKVIPLVDDQGKLVDYATSKRITNIPIAIPSIGDEELNNVIDCVKSGWISSQGSYVIDFEKEFSRLHENRFALSVSNGTVALHLALVALGIGKGDEVILPDLTFAASINAIIHSGATPVLIDVDRKTWNIDVEKISSLVTNKTKAILPVHLYGNP
;
A
#
# COMPACT_ATOMS: atom_id res chain seq x y z
N MET A 1 19.12 -8.03 3.53
CA MET A 1 19.62 -9.43 3.75
C MET A 1 18.96 -10.33 2.73
N GLU A 2 19.67 -11.24 2.14
CA GLU A 2 19.15 -12.19 1.16
C GLU A 2 18.29 -13.25 1.85
N LEU A 3 17.17 -13.62 1.23
CA LEU A 3 16.22 -14.58 1.78
C LEU A 3 16.85 -15.94 2.10
N ASN A 4 17.81 -16.40 1.30
CA ASN A 4 18.52 -17.66 1.47
C ASN A 4 19.31 -17.78 2.80
N LYS A 5 19.56 -16.66 3.49
CA LYS A 5 20.20 -16.62 4.81
C LYS A 5 19.21 -16.73 5.97
N THR A 6 17.91 -16.76 5.69
CA THR A 6 16.85 -16.74 6.71
C THR A 6 16.18 -18.09 6.92
N TYR A 7 16.47 -19.09 6.09
CA TYR A 7 15.92 -20.42 6.21
C TYR A 7 16.98 -21.52 6.12
N ILE A 8 16.62 -22.67 6.66
CA ILE A 8 17.35 -23.94 6.55
C ILE A 8 16.37 -25.04 6.11
N TYR A 9 16.92 -26.14 5.62
CA TYR A 9 16.11 -27.29 5.24
C TYR A 9 15.73 -28.17 6.45
N ASP A 10 14.65 -28.92 6.34
CA ASP A 10 14.08 -29.79 7.36
C ASP A 10 15.04 -30.91 7.83
N ARG A 11 16.06 -31.23 7.03
CA ARG A 11 17.15 -32.18 7.37
C ARG A 11 18.30 -31.57 8.16
N ALA A 12 18.25 -30.26 8.42
CA ALA A 12 19.33 -29.59 9.15
C ALA A 12 19.37 -29.99 10.62
N THR A 13 20.54 -29.80 11.24
CA THR A 13 20.79 -30.04 12.67
C THR A 13 20.50 -28.78 13.49
N VAL A 14 20.38 -28.94 14.81
CA VAL A 14 20.25 -27.81 15.75
C VAL A 14 21.46 -26.88 15.66
N SER A 15 22.67 -27.45 15.46
CA SER A 15 23.92 -26.70 15.27
C SER A 15 23.84 -25.79 14.02
N GLU A 16 23.31 -26.29 12.91
CA GLU A 16 23.11 -25.50 11.67
C GLU A 16 22.05 -24.41 11.87
N ALA A 17 20.99 -24.69 12.60
CA ALA A 17 19.99 -23.69 12.96
C ALA A 17 20.58 -22.53 13.78
N LEU A 18 21.39 -22.83 14.79
CA LEU A 18 22.11 -21.82 15.60
C LEU A 18 23.01 -20.94 14.74
N LYS A 19 23.80 -21.55 13.84
CA LYS A 19 24.67 -20.81 12.92
C LYS A 19 23.86 -19.90 11.99
N ALA A 20 22.73 -20.39 11.48
CA ALA A 20 21.85 -19.59 10.60
C ALA A 20 21.24 -18.40 11.34
N ILE A 21 20.82 -18.58 12.60
CA ILE A 21 20.29 -17.50 13.45
C ILE A 21 21.37 -16.45 13.75
N ASP A 22 22.59 -16.88 14.06
CA ASP A 22 23.72 -15.98 14.31
C ASP A 22 24.07 -15.15 13.06
N ILE A 23 24.16 -15.81 11.91
CA ILE A 23 24.47 -15.15 10.62
C ILE A 23 23.38 -14.14 10.21
N ASN A 24 22.09 -14.47 10.41
CA ASN A 24 21.01 -13.61 9.97
C ASN A 24 20.66 -12.50 10.97
N GLY A 25 21.04 -12.63 12.24
CA GLY A 25 20.79 -11.63 13.28
C GLY A 25 19.31 -11.36 13.59
N LEU A 26 18.37 -12.20 13.11
CA LEU A 26 16.93 -12.03 13.31
C LEU A 26 16.43 -12.69 14.61
N GLY A 27 17.25 -13.54 15.23
CA GLY A 27 16.84 -14.36 16.38
C GLY A 27 15.88 -15.50 16.04
N VAL A 28 15.67 -15.77 14.75
CA VAL A 28 14.79 -16.80 14.22
C VAL A 28 15.34 -17.35 12.90
N VAL A 29 15.07 -18.63 12.61
CA VAL A 29 15.32 -19.25 11.32
C VAL A 29 14.06 -20.00 10.86
N PHE A 30 13.72 -19.92 9.58
CA PHE A 30 12.61 -20.63 8.99
C PHE A 30 13.06 -22.05 8.57
N ILE A 31 12.16 -23.01 8.69
CA ILE A 31 12.41 -24.40 8.28
C ILE A 31 11.56 -24.69 7.06
N VAL A 32 12.20 -25.10 5.98
CA VAL A 32 11.55 -25.37 4.69
C VAL A 32 11.89 -26.77 4.17
N ASN A 33 11.05 -27.33 3.30
CA ASN A 33 11.37 -28.53 2.55
C ASN A 33 12.16 -28.22 1.27
N ASP A 34 12.50 -29.23 0.47
CA ASP A 34 13.24 -29.07 -0.79
C ASP A 34 12.55 -28.16 -1.84
N GLN A 35 11.22 -27.94 -1.71
CA GLN A 35 10.45 -27.02 -2.57
C GLN A 35 10.35 -25.61 -1.98
N ILE A 36 11.09 -25.32 -0.90
CA ILE A 36 11.06 -24.08 -0.13
C ILE A 36 9.67 -23.80 0.50
N LYS A 37 8.84 -24.84 0.68
CA LYS A 37 7.59 -24.71 1.41
C LYS A 37 7.89 -24.59 2.91
N LEU A 38 7.27 -23.58 3.55
CA LEU A 38 7.46 -23.31 4.97
C LEU A 38 6.80 -24.41 5.83
N LEU A 39 7.60 -25.03 6.67
CA LEU A 39 7.16 -26.12 7.59
C LEU A 39 7.05 -25.62 9.03
N GLY A 40 7.94 -24.72 9.44
CA GLY A 40 8.01 -24.22 10.79
C GLY A 40 9.08 -23.15 10.94
N LEU A 41 9.34 -22.78 12.17
CA LEU A 41 10.44 -21.87 12.52
C LEU A 41 11.08 -22.28 13.86
N LEU A 42 12.29 -21.82 14.08
CA LEU A 42 13.00 -21.94 15.35
C LEU A 42 13.53 -20.59 15.79
N THR A 43 13.32 -20.25 17.04
CA THR A 43 13.95 -19.10 17.69
C THR A 43 15.11 -19.54 18.60
N ASP A 44 15.99 -18.61 18.97
CA ASP A 44 16.99 -18.85 20.02
C ASP A 44 16.38 -19.45 21.29
N GLY A 45 15.19 -18.98 21.66
CA GLY A 45 14.47 -19.47 22.83
C GLY A 45 14.00 -20.92 22.70
N ASP A 46 13.57 -21.34 21.51
CA ASP A 46 13.14 -22.72 21.23
C ASP A 46 14.35 -23.67 21.36
N ILE A 47 15.45 -23.31 20.72
CA ILE A 47 16.68 -24.10 20.76
C ILE A 47 17.22 -24.21 22.20
N ARG A 48 17.27 -23.10 22.93
CA ARG A 48 17.71 -23.11 24.33
C ARG A 48 16.85 -24.03 25.19
N ARG A 49 15.53 -24.01 25.01
CA ARG A 49 14.63 -24.90 25.75
C ARG A 49 14.83 -26.37 25.37
N ALA A 50 15.11 -26.65 24.09
CA ALA A 50 15.40 -28.01 23.64
C ALA A 50 16.69 -28.56 24.23
N LEU A 51 17.75 -27.76 24.23
CA LEU A 51 19.05 -28.13 24.86
C LEU A 51 18.92 -28.41 26.37
N LEU A 52 18.12 -27.61 27.09
CA LEU A 52 17.83 -27.81 28.50
C LEU A 52 17.05 -29.11 28.79
N LYS A 53 16.32 -29.62 27.78
CA LYS A 53 15.63 -30.93 27.85
C LYS A 53 16.49 -32.10 27.39
N GLY A 54 17.76 -31.87 27.08
CA GLY A 54 18.73 -32.92 26.74
C GLY A 54 18.82 -33.23 25.23
N ILE A 55 18.18 -32.44 24.35
CA ILE A 55 18.37 -32.57 22.91
C ILE A 55 19.80 -32.15 22.53
N SER A 56 20.47 -32.96 21.71
CA SER A 56 21.85 -32.68 21.27
C SER A 56 21.84 -31.66 20.11
N ILE A 57 22.94 -30.89 20.01
CA ILE A 57 23.15 -29.97 18.88
C ILE A 57 23.30 -30.69 17.52
N GLU A 58 23.63 -31.98 17.55
CA GLU A 58 23.76 -32.83 16.36
C GLU A 58 22.42 -33.44 15.91
N GLU A 59 21.38 -33.33 16.74
CA GLU A 59 20.04 -33.79 16.38
C GLU A 59 19.37 -32.90 15.34
N GLY A 60 18.41 -33.48 14.60
CA GLY A 60 17.65 -32.74 13.57
C GLY A 60 16.68 -31.73 14.17
N VAL A 61 16.32 -30.70 13.39
CA VAL A 61 15.46 -29.58 13.81
C VAL A 61 13.96 -29.93 13.88
N LEU A 62 13.49 -30.96 13.17
CA LEU A 62 12.06 -31.29 13.08
C LEU A 62 11.37 -31.53 14.44
N PRO A 63 11.96 -32.26 15.42
CA PRO A 63 11.29 -32.49 16.69
C PRO A 63 11.11 -31.26 17.57
N ILE A 64 11.90 -30.20 17.31
CA ILE A 64 11.93 -28.99 18.16
C ILE A 64 11.36 -27.76 17.47
N MET A 65 11.06 -27.83 16.16
CA MET A 65 10.53 -26.69 15.44
C MET A 65 9.13 -26.30 15.92
N ASN A 66 8.87 -24.99 15.91
CA ASN A 66 7.54 -24.47 16.18
C ASN A 66 6.71 -24.52 14.88
N THR A 67 5.62 -25.27 14.90
CA THR A 67 4.64 -25.37 13.80
C THR A 67 3.43 -24.45 13.99
N GLU A 68 3.24 -23.89 15.20
CA GLU A 68 2.20 -22.91 15.51
C GLU A 68 2.74 -21.49 15.37
N PHE A 69 2.95 -21.06 14.13
CA PHE A 69 3.49 -19.74 13.82
C PHE A 69 2.50 -18.92 13.01
N LYS A 70 2.66 -17.59 13.06
CA LYS A 70 1.90 -16.66 12.25
C LYS A 70 2.65 -16.41 10.93
N SER A 71 1.97 -16.56 9.81
CA SER A 71 2.46 -16.20 8.47
C SER A 71 1.41 -15.38 7.74
N PHE A 72 1.83 -14.63 6.74
CA PHE A 72 0.94 -13.93 5.82
C PHE A 72 1.25 -14.26 4.37
N HIS A 73 0.26 -14.09 3.53
CA HIS A 73 0.49 -14.10 2.09
C HIS A 73 1.33 -12.88 1.70
N TYR A 74 2.28 -13.03 0.77
CA TYR A 74 3.20 -11.94 0.39
C TYR A 74 2.50 -10.71 -0.21
N LYS A 75 1.24 -10.84 -0.67
CA LYS A 75 0.39 -9.74 -1.16
C LYS A 75 -0.48 -9.10 -0.07
N THR A 76 -0.39 -9.57 1.17
CA THR A 76 -1.15 -8.99 2.28
C THR A 76 -0.78 -7.51 2.44
N ILE A 77 -1.78 -6.66 2.69
CA ILE A 77 -1.58 -5.23 2.85
C ILE A 77 -0.66 -4.93 4.05
N TYR A 78 0.18 -3.92 3.87
CA TYR A 78 1.15 -3.45 4.86
C TYR A 78 0.58 -3.30 6.27
N GLN A 79 -0.59 -2.66 6.41
CA GLN A 79 -1.20 -2.36 7.70
C GLN A 79 -1.50 -3.62 8.51
N GLU A 80 -1.96 -4.67 7.85
CA GLU A 80 -2.28 -5.94 8.49
C GLU A 80 -1.01 -6.65 8.99
N ILE A 81 0.05 -6.66 8.17
CA ILE A 81 1.35 -7.22 8.56
C ILE A 81 1.97 -6.40 9.68
N SER A 82 1.93 -5.07 9.58
CA SER A 82 2.47 -4.15 10.58
C SER A 82 1.79 -4.30 11.94
N ASN A 83 0.47 -4.41 11.96
CA ASN A 83 -0.31 -4.62 13.19
C ASN A 83 -0.05 -5.98 13.84
N ALA A 84 0.44 -6.96 13.07
CA ALA A 84 0.78 -8.27 13.57
C ALA A 84 2.20 -8.35 14.15
N ILE A 85 3.07 -7.40 13.81
CA ILE A 85 4.44 -7.33 14.35
C ILE A 85 4.37 -6.66 15.73
N ASP A 86 4.64 -7.43 16.77
CA ASP A 86 4.61 -7.02 18.16
C ASP A 86 5.80 -7.57 18.95
N LYS A 87 5.72 -7.52 20.29
CA LYS A 87 6.75 -8.12 21.16
C LYS A 87 6.88 -9.64 21.01
N LYS A 88 5.81 -10.32 20.60
CA LYS A 88 5.78 -11.79 20.44
C LYS A 88 6.23 -12.20 19.04
N TYR A 89 5.77 -11.46 18.01
CA TYR A 89 6.07 -11.75 16.61
C TYR A 89 6.97 -10.67 16.00
N LYS A 90 8.29 -10.77 16.23
CA LYS A 90 9.27 -9.80 15.72
C LYS A 90 9.60 -10.01 14.23
N VAL A 91 9.46 -11.24 13.76
CA VAL A 91 9.72 -11.65 12.38
C VAL A 91 8.57 -12.53 11.94
N ILE A 92 7.98 -12.22 10.81
CA ILE A 92 6.82 -12.94 10.24
C ILE A 92 7.19 -13.41 8.83
N PRO A 93 7.12 -14.72 8.54
CA PRO A 93 7.34 -15.25 7.20
C PRO A 93 6.20 -14.86 6.25
N LEU A 94 6.55 -14.55 5.02
CA LEU A 94 5.61 -14.26 3.93
C LEU A 94 5.65 -15.42 2.93
N VAL A 95 4.48 -15.95 2.60
CA VAL A 95 4.33 -17.12 1.73
C VAL A 95 3.45 -16.83 0.51
N ASP A 96 3.61 -17.65 -0.53
CA ASP A 96 2.74 -17.62 -1.71
C ASP A 96 1.50 -18.55 -1.53
N ASP A 97 0.69 -18.66 -2.59
CA ASP A 97 -0.52 -19.50 -2.65
C ASP A 97 -0.24 -21.00 -2.42
N GLN A 98 1.01 -21.45 -2.59
CA GLN A 98 1.45 -22.82 -2.40
C GLN A 98 2.10 -23.04 -1.01
N GLY A 99 2.17 -21.99 -0.19
CA GLY A 99 2.84 -21.99 1.12
C GLY A 99 4.37 -21.96 1.03
N LYS A 100 4.91 -21.58 -0.13
CA LYS A 100 6.34 -21.41 -0.34
C LYS A 100 6.81 -20.09 0.30
N LEU A 101 7.92 -20.12 1.03
CA LEU A 101 8.53 -18.93 1.62
C LEU A 101 9.08 -18.03 0.50
N VAL A 102 8.55 -16.83 0.37
CA VAL A 102 8.95 -15.85 -0.65
C VAL A 102 9.65 -14.63 -0.06
N ASP A 103 9.34 -14.28 1.20
CA ASP A 103 9.98 -13.17 1.92
C ASP A 103 9.67 -13.24 3.42
N TYR A 104 10.07 -12.21 4.17
CA TYR A 104 9.74 -12.04 5.58
C TYR A 104 9.57 -10.56 5.92
N ALA A 105 8.77 -10.28 6.95
CA ALA A 105 8.53 -8.95 7.48
C ALA A 105 9.11 -8.80 8.90
N THR A 106 9.66 -7.63 9.18
CA THR A 106 10.07 -7.18 10.52
C THR A 106 9.65 -5.74 10.71
N SER A 107 9.71 -5.20 11.93
CA SER A 107 9.44 -3.78 12.19
C SER A 107 10.32 -2.81 11.38
N LYS A 108 11.52 -3.27 10.94
CA LYS A 108 12.47 -2.50 10.14
C LYS A 108 12.42 -2.82 8.64
N ARG A 109 11.86 -3.98 8.28
CA ARG A 109 11.75 -4.44 6.91
C ARG A 109 10.30 -4.80 6.61
N ILE A 110 9.64 -3.92 5.93
CA ILE A 110 8.31 -4.15 5.42
C ILE A 110 8.41 -4.13 3.91
N THR A 111 8.05 -5.23 3.27
CA THR A 111 8.31 -5.47 1.84
C THR A 111 7.39 -4.70 0.91
N ASN A 112 6.23 -4.27 1.38
CA ASN A 112 5.32 -3.40 0.65
C ASN A 112 5.25 -2.04 1.34
N ILE A 113 6.00 -1.07 0.85
CA ILE A 113 5.84 0.33 1.25
C ILE A 113 4.72 0.90 0.38
N PRO A 114 3.52 1.16 0.91
CA PRO A 114 2.46 1.78 0.15
C PRO A 114 2.82 3.22 -0.19
N ILE A 115 2.45 3.67 -1.37
CA ILE A 115 2.67 5.06 -1.80
C ILE A 115 1.91 6.03 -0.90
N ALA A 116 0.69 5.65 -0.49
CA ALA A 116 -0.13 6.38 0.46
C ALA A 116 -1.02 5.41 1.25
N ILE A 117 -1.20 5.69 2.53
CA ILE A 117 -2.16 4.99 3.39
C ILE A 117 -3.13 6.04 3.91
N PRO A 118 -4.46 5.84 3.77
CA PRO A 118 -5.43 6.70 4.42
C PRO A 118 -5.24 6.69 5.95
N SER A 119 -5.24 7.86 6.57
CA SER A 119 -5.28 7.98 8.02
C SER A 119 -6.74 7.96 8.46
N ILE A 120 -7.20 6.79 8.92
CA ILE A 120 -8.56 6.59 9.40
C ILE A 120 -8.51 6.45 10.91
N GLY A 121 -9.21 7.33 11.61
CA GLY A 121 -9.31 7.36 13.07
C GLY A 121 -10.69 6.92 13.58
N ASP A 122 -10.87 7.08 14.88
CA ASP A 122 -12.15 6.75 15.55
C ASP A 122 -13.30 7.67 15.10
N GLU A 123 -13.00 8.90 14.69
CA GLU A 123 -14.00 9.86 14.23
C GLU A 123 -14.62 9.41 12.91
N GLU A 124 -13.80 9.07 11.91
CA GLU A 124 -14.27 8.55 10.61
C GLU A 124 -15.04 7.25 10.79
N LEU A 125 -14.55 6.36 11.66
CA LEU A 125 -15.20 5.09 11.96
C LEU A 125 -16.60 5.33 12.57
N ASN A 126 -16.71 6.21 13.55
CA ASN A 126 -17.99 6.54 14.21
C ASN A 126 -18.98 7.16 13.23
N ASN A 127 -18.53 8.06 12.36
CA ASN A 127 -19.37 8.68 11.32
C ASN A 127 -19.95 7.64 10.36
N VAL A 128 -19.13 6.68 9.92
CA VAL A 128 -19.61 5.57 9.07
C VAL A 128 -20.60 4.66 9.82
N ILE A 129 -20.33 4.34 11.08
CA ILE A 129 -21.22 3.53 11.91
C ILE A 129 -22.57 4.24 12.08
N ASP A 130 -22.59 5.55 12.31
CA ASP A 130 -23.80 6.33 12.43
C ASP A 130 -24.62 6.34 11.14
N CYS A 131 -23.98 6.56 9.98
CA CYS A 131 -24.63 6.46 8.68
C CYS A 131 -25.34 5.11 8.50
N VAL A 132 -24.67 4.01 8.84
CA VAL A 132 -25.24 2.67 8.70
C VAL A 132 -26.38 2.42 9.68
N LYS A 133 -26.22 2.82 10.95
CA LYS A 133 -27.24 2.64 12.00
C LYS A 133 -28.49 3.47 11.76
N SER A 134 -28.34 4.71 11.29
CA SER A 134 -29.45 5.60 10.99
C SER A 134 -30.17 5.23 9.68
N GLY A 135 -29.54 4.40 8.82
CA GLY A 135 -30.04 4.07 7.48
C GLY A 135 -29.86 5.18 6.44
N TRP A 136 -29.25 6.31 6.81
CA TRP A 136 -28.96 7.43 5.89
C TRP A 136 -27.65 7.21 5.11
N ILE A 137 -27.65 6.24 4.22
CA ILE A 137 -26.55 5.90 3.30
C ILE A 137 -26.80 6.42 1.88
N SER A 138 -27.57 7.49 1.76
CA SER A 138 -27.99 8.14 0.51
C SER A 138 -27.17 9.39 0.25
N SER A 139 -27.12 9.82 -1.03
CA SER A 139 -26.53 11.11 -1.44
C SER A 139 -27.20 12.36 -0.83
N GLN A 140 -28.26 12.20 -0.07
CA GLN A 140 -28.94 13.26 0.65
C GLN A 140 -28.84 13.10 2.18
N GLY A 141 -27.89 12.30 2.65
CA GLY A 141 -27.61 12.15 4.07
C GLY A 141 -27.03 13.43 4.69
N SER A 142 -27.19 13.59 6.01
CA SER A 142 -26.69 14.76 6.75
C SER A 142 -25.19 15.00 6.55
N TYR A 143 -24.38 13.93 6.54
CA TYR A 143 -22.93 14.02 6.34
C TYR A 143 -22.56 14.59 4.97
N VAL A 144 -23.34 14.32 3.94
CA VAL A 144 -23.14 14.90 2.59
C VAL A 144 -23.40 16.40 2.64
N ILE A 145 -24.53 16.80 3.23
CA ILE A 145 -24.92 18.20 3.36
C ILE A 145 -23.92 18.99 4.18
N ASP A 146 -23.48 18.43 5.31
CA ASP A 146 -22.51 19.07 6.19
C ASP A 146 -21.14 19.20 5.51
N PHE A 147 -20.70 18.17 4.77
CA PHE A 147 -19.46 18.22 4.00
C PHE A 147 -19.51 19.34 2.93
N GLU A 148 -20.58 19.43 2.14
CA GLU A 148 -20.74 20.47 1.14
C GLU A 148 -20.74 21.88 1.75
N LYS A 149 -21.38 22.04 2.91
CA LYS A 149 -21.43 23.29 3.66
C LYS A 149 -20.06 23.70 4.18
N GLU A 150 -19.33 22.80 4.82
CA GLU A 150 -17.98 23.09 5.32
C GLU A 150 -17.00 23.35 4.20
N PHE A 151 -17.06 22.57 3.11
CA PHE A 151 -16.23 22.80 1.94
C PHE A 151 -16.54 24.14 1.27
N SER A 152 -17.81 24.53 1.18
CA SER A 152 -18.23 25.86 0.72
C SER A 152 -17.60 26.98 1.53
N ARG A 153 -17.57 26.85 2.87
CA ARG A 153 -16.95 27.85 3.77
C ARG A 153 -15.46 28.02 3.52
N LEU A 154 -14.74 26.93 3.25
CA LEU A 154 -13.30 26.97 2.94
C LEU A 154 -13.03 27.70 1.60
N HIS A 155 -14.02 27.78 0.73
CA HIS A 155 -13.94 28.41 -0.59
C HIS A 155 -14.83 29.67 -0.71
N GLU A 156 -14.74 30.56 0.27
CA GLU A 156 -15.41 31.88 0.25
C GLU A 156 -16.94 31.78 0.11
N ASN A 157 -17.57 30.75 0.66
CA ASN A 157 -18.99 30.45 0.58
C ASN A 157 -19.50 30.24 -0.87
N ARG A 158 -18.66 29.74 -1.77
CA ARG A 158 -19.09 29.28 -3.10
C ARG A 158 -19.87 27.98 -2.99
N PHE A 159 -20.65 27.69 -4.04
CA PHE A 159 -21.36 26.40 -4.08
C PHE A 159 -20.38 25.23 -4.11
N ALA A 160 -20.69 24.20 -3.34
CA ALA A 160 -19.98 22.95 -3.31
C ALA A 160 -20.94 21.80 -3.63
N LEU A 161 -20.44 20.82 -4.35
CA LEU A 161 -21.16 19.60 -4.69
C LEU A 161 -20.27 18.39 -4.46
N SER A 162 -20.70 17.47 -3.62
CA SER A 162 -20.01 16.23 -3.37
C SER A 162 -20.25 15.22 -4.49
N VAL A 163 -19.22 14.44 -4.79
CA VAL A 163 -19.25 13.36 -5.77
C VAL A 163 -18.60 12.12 -5.20
N SER A 164 -18.76 10.98 -5.84
CA SER A 164 -18.31 9.69 -5.32
C SER A 164 -16.79 9.53 -5.18
N ASN A 165 -16.01 10.28 -5.96
CA ASN A 165 -14.53 10.25 -5.92
C ASN A 165 -13.93 11.40 -6.75
N GLY A 166 -12.60 11.59 -6.62
CA GLY A 166 -11.87 12.64 -7.34
C GLY A 166 -11.92 12.53 -8.87
N THR A 167 -11.98 11.34 -9.44
CA THR A 167 -12.11 11.15 -10.90
C THR A 167 -13.40 11.76 -11.42
N VAL A 168 -14.50 11.52 -10.72
CA VAL A 168 -15.81 12.11 -11.05
C VAL A 168 -15.80 13.62 -10.83
N ALA A 169 -15.11 14.11 -9.78
CA ALA A 169 -14.96 15.56 -9.55
C ALA A 169 -14.24 16.26 -10.71
N LEU A 170 -13.14 15.69 -11.20
CA LEU A 170 -12.42 16.22 -12.36
C LEU A 170 -13.29 16.21 -13.62
N HIS A 171 -14.01 15.12 -13.88
CA HIS A 171 -14.94 15.02 -15.01
C HIS A 171 -16.04 16.06 -14.90
N LEU A 172 -16.67 16.20 -13.73
CA LEU A 172 -17.72 17.21 -13.50
C LEU A 172 -17.19 18.63 -13.72
N ALA A 173 -15.97 18.94 -13.27
CA ALA A 173 -15.35 20.24 -13.47
C ALA A 173 -15.17 20.56 -14.97
N LEU A 174 -14.68 19.61 -15.75
CA LEU A 174 -14.52 19.78 -17.21
C LEU A 174 -15.87 20.01 -17.90
N VAL A 175 -16.88 19.22 -17.55
CA VAL A 175 -18.25 19.37 -18.11
C VAL A 175 -18.86 20.71 -17.69
N ALA A 176 -18.69 21.14 -16.45
CA ALA A 176 -19.20 22.43 -15.97
C ALA A 176 -18.56 23.63 -16.67
N LEU A 177 -17.30 23.47 -17.11
CA LEU A 177 -16.57 24.46 -17.93
C LEU A 177 -16.96 24.39 -19.43
N GLY A 178 -17.82 23.46 -19.81
CA GLY A 178 -18.23 23.27 -21.21
C GLY A 178 -17.15 22.61 -22.08
N ILE A 179 -16.17 21.95 -21.48
CA ILE A 179 -15.07 21.29 -22.19
C ILE A 179 -15.52 19.90 -22.64
N GLY A 180 -15.38 19.62 -23.94
CA GLY A 180 -15.88 18.38 -24.52
C GLY A 180 -15.33 18.08 -25.91
N LYS A 181 -16.17 17.47 -26.76
CA LYS A 181 -15.78 17.02 -28.10
C LYS A 181 -15.23 18.15 -28.97
N GLY A 182 -13.98 17.98 -29.42
CA GLY A 182 -13.28 18.96 -30.27
C GLY A 182 -12.35 19.87 -29.51
N ASP A 183 -12.40 19.86 -28.18
CA ASP A 183 -11.51 20.62 -27.30
C ASP A 183 -10.28 19.80 -26.91
N GLU A 184 -9.21 20.49 -26.54
CA GLU A 184 -7.95 19.92 -26.05
C GLU A 184 -7.69 20.38 -24.62
N VAL A 185 -7.18 19.44 -23.78
CA VAL A 185 -6.75 19.73 -22.41
C VAL A 185 -5.32 19.25 -22.24
N ILE A 186 -4.42 20.17 -21.89
CA ILE A 186 -3.01 19.86 -21.63
C ILE A 186 -2.88 19.31 -20.19
N LEU A 187 -2.15 18.19 -20.02
CA LEU A 187 -1.89 17.58 -18.72
C LEU A 187 -0.52 16.92 -18.70
N PRO A 188 0.15 16.78 -17.53
CA PRO A 188 1.42 16.06 -17.45
C PRO A 188 1.23 14.58 -17.76
N ASP A 189 2.22 13.95 -18.40
CA ASP A 189 2.25 12.51 -18.66
C ASP A 189 2.49 11.66 -17.41
N LEU A 190 3.13 12.23 -16.38
CA LEU A 190 3.29 11.63 -15.07
C LEU A 190 2.15 12.06 -14.13
N THR A 191 1.09 11.24 -14.08
CA THR A 191 -0.09 11.50 -13.27
C THR A 191 -0.83 10.22 -12.94
N PHE A 192 -1.75 10.29 -11.97
CA PHE A 192 -2.72 9.22 -11.75
C PHE A 192 -3.71 9.15 -12.93
N ALA A 193 -4.07 7.94 -13.35
CA ALA A 193 -4.94 7.70 -14.51
C ALA A 193 -6.28 8.47 -14.48
N ALA A 194 -6.75 8.90 -13.29
CA ALA A 194 -7.95 9.71 -13.13
C ALA A 194 -7.92 11.01 -13.95
N SER A 195 -6.75 11.66 -14.03
CA SER A 195 -6.59 12.93 -14.75
C SER A 195 -6.89 12.76 -16.25
N ILE A 196 -6.26 11.78 -16.88
CA ILE A 196 -6.49 11.52 -18.31
C ILE A 196 -7.90 10.94 -18.57
N ASN A 197 -8.39 10.07 -17.69
CA ASN A 197 -9.73 9.49 -17.83
C ASN A 197 -10.83 10.54 -17.75
N ALA A 198 -10.71 11.53 -16.88
CA ALA A 198 -11.66 12.63 -16.77
C ALA A 198 -11.77 13.43 -18.09
N ILE A 199 -10.64 13.68 -18.76
CA ILE A 199 -10.60 14.36 -20.05
C ILE A 199 -11.26 13.50 -21.14
N ILE A 200 -10.92 12.21 -21.21
CA ILE A 200 -11.50 11.29 -22.19
C ILE A 200 -13.03 11.18 -21.98
N HIS A 201 -13.48 11.07 -20.72
CA HIS A 201 -14.90 10.97 -20.40
C HIS A 201 -15.69 12.25 -20.72
N SER A 202 -15.08 13.43 -20.67
CA SER A 202 -15.71 14.66 -21.13
C SER A 202 -15.87 14.73 -22.67
N GLY A 203 -15.19 13.85 -23.40
CA GLY A 203 -15.14 13.83 -24.86
C GLY A 203 -14.02 14.72 -25.43
N ALA A 204 -13.24 15.38 -24.60
CA ALA A 204 -12.09 16.19 -25.02
C ALA A 204 -10.86 15.31 -25.33
N THR A 205 -9.88 15.89 -26.00
CA THR A 205 -8.62 15.25 -26.36
C THR A 205 -7.54 15.60 -25.34
N PRO A 206 -6.92 14.62 -24.64
CA PRO A 206 -5.77 14.90 -23.78
C PRO A 206 -4.53 15.20 -24.62
N VAL A 207 -3.82 16.28 -24.27
CA VAL A 207 -2.52 16.66 -24.84
C VAL A 207 -1.46 16.47 -23.76
N LEU A 208 -0.63 15.43 -23.91
CA LEU A 208 0.39 15.10 -22.92
C LEU A 208 1.60 16.01 -23.04
N ILE A 209 2.11 16.43 -21.89
CA ILE A 209 3.31 17.24 -21.75
C ILE A 209 4.25 16.58 -20.75
N ASP A 210 5.54 16.62 -21.03
CA ASP A 210 6.59 16.11 -20.14
C ASP A 210 6.64 16.87 -18.81
N VAL A 211 7.24 16.28 -17.79
CA VAL A 211 7.42 16.88 -16.48
C VAL A 211 8.85 17.41 -16.29
N ASP A 212 9.00 18.41 -15.44
CA ASP A 212 10.30 18.85 -14.99
C ASP A 212 10.97 17.75 -14.14
N ARG A 213 12.25 17.43 -14.43
CA ARG A 213 12.98 16.32 -13.79
C ARG A 213 13.27 16.53 -12.31
N LYS A 214 13.22 17.75 -11.81
CA LYS A 214 13.52 18.07 -10.40
C LYS A 214 12.26 18.08 -9.55
N THR A 215 11.17 18.63 -10.09
CA THR A 215 9.92 18.83 -9.35
C THR A 215 8.90 17.74 -9.63
N TRP A 216 8.99 17.05 -10.78
CA TRP A 216 8.04 16.07 -11.29
C TRP A 216 6.67 16.67 -11.61
N ASN A 217 6.57 17.99 -11.60
CA ASN A 217 5.38 18.71 -12.01
C ASN A 217 5.43 19.03 -13.50
N ILE A 218 4.30 19.47 -14.05
CA ILE A 218 4.18 19.88 -15.44
C ILE A 218 5.32 20.87 -15.84
N ASP A 219 5.98 20.61 -16.97
CA ASP A 219 7.01 21.49 -17.49
C ASP A 219 6.36 22.74 -18.11
N VAL A 220 6.29 23.80 -17.32
CA VAL A 220 5.61 25.04 -17.71
C VAL A 220 6.22 25.73 -18.92
N GLU A 221 7.53 25.54 -19.17
CA GLU A 221 8.23 26.13 -20.30
C GLU A 221 7.78 25.53 -21.63
N LYS A 222 7.34 24.28 -21.63
CA LYS A 222 6.85 23.57 -22.82
C LYS A 222 5.39 23.86 -23.14
N ILE A 223 4.59 24.39 -22.20
CA ILE A 223 3.13 24.59 -22.38
C ILE A 223 2.84 25.41 -23.64
N SER A 224 3.54 26.55 -23.81
CA SER A 224 3.25 27.47 -24.91
C SER A 224 3.38 26.83 -26.31
N SER A 225 4.25 25.82 -26.43
CA SER A 225 4.47 25.11 -27.70
C SER A 225 3.34 24.11 -28.05
N LEU A 226 2.54 23.74 -27.05
CA LEU A 226 1.43 22.76 -27.21
C LEU A 226 0.06 23.44 -27.31
N VAL A 227 -0.03 24.73 -27.02
CA VAL A 227 -1.30 25.47 -27.10
C VAL A 227 -1.74 25.63 -28.54
N THR A 228 -2.96 25.23 -28.83
CA THR A 228 -3.64 25.36 -30.11
C THR A 228 -4.93 26.18 -29.96
N ASN A 229 -5.63 26.46 -31.06
CA ASN A 229 -6.96 27.10 -31.00
C ASN A 229 -8.06 26.21 -30.36
N LYS A 230 -7.78 24.92 -30.18
CA LYS A 230 -8.63 23.94 -29.51
C LYS A 230 -8.34 23.80 -28.02
N THR A 231 -7.20 24.26 -27.55
CA THR A 231 -6.82 24.18 -26.15
C THR A 231 -7.77 25.01 -25.30
N LYS A 232 -8.49 24.37 -24.36
CA LYS A 232 -9.47 25.01 -23.47
C LYS A 232 -9.06 25.01 -22.01
N ALA A 233 -8.20 24.07 -21.61
CA ALA A 233 -7.73 23.99 -20.22
C ALA A 233 -6.32 23.40 -20.14
N ILE A 234 -5.69 23.68 -19.00
CA ILE A 234 -4.49 23.01 -18.52
C ILE A 234 -4.87 22.38 -17.18
N LEU A 235 -4.58 21.10 -17.02
CA LEU A 235 -4.84 20.33 -15.81
C LEU A 235 -3.51 19.98 -15.14
N PRO A 236 -2.95 20.86 -14.28
CA PRO A 236 -1.73 20.56 -13.55
C PRO A 236 -1.95 19.51 -12.47
N VAL A 237 -0.92 18.79 -12.10
CA VAL A 237 -0.95 17.79 -11.03
C VAL A 237 0.18 18.10 -10.06
N HIS A 238 -0.17 18.34 -8.81
CA HIS A 238 0.77 18.54 -7.71
C HIS A 238 1.20 17.16 -7.18
N LEU A 239 2.13 16.52 -7.89
CA LEU A 239 2.52 15.15 -7.60
C LEU A 239 3.13 15.04 -6.19
N TYR A 240 2.61 14.10 -5.38
CA TYR A 240 2.98 13.92 -3.96
C TYR A 240 2.83 15.19 -3.10
N GLY A 241 1.95 16.11 -3.50
CA GLY A 241 1.70 17.36 -2.76
C GLY A 241 2.73 18.45 -3.00
N ASN A 242 3.59 18.31 -3.99
CA ASN A 242 4.54 19.36 -4.42
C ASN A 242 3.84 20.26 -5.44
N PRO A 243 3.60 21.59 -5.14
CA PRO A 243 2.92 22.51 -6.04
C PRO A 243 3.82 22.99 -7.18
#